data_239e2b4f302868bf9f936dd2e38dd9ba
#
_entry.id   239e2b4f302868bf9f936dd2e38dd9ba
#
_cell.length_a   1.000
_cell.length_b   1.000
_cell.length_c   1.000
_cell.angle_alpha   90.00
_cell.angle_beta   90.00
_cell.angle_gamma   90.00
#
_symmetry.space_group_name_H-M   'P 1'
#
loop_
_entity.id
_entity.type
_entity.pdbx_description
1 polymer ?
#
loop_
_entity_poly.entity_id
_entity_poly.type
_entity_poly.pdbx_seq_one_letter_code
_entity_poly.pdbx_strand_id
1 'polypeptide(L)'
;MRLPAFLPVLSAALLGAVTASAQTMEFACPDPGTTFTYDSGVKVVARGRSGMDCNMERVGGGPFKLRALLFDNPSADGNDTSAFIAALRPERLWPLEAGKKIEASYKIGGGTWTYTLAVVRYERRTGPGDKMIDTFLIEMNETGDKGQRSISRWWIAPSDKFAIRYDFSDGAGKANRAVVTQITR
;
A
#
# COMPACT_ATOMS: atom_id res chain seq x y z
N MET A 1 33.37 61.11 -35.33
CA MET A 1 32.40 60.03 -35.30
C MET A 1 32.76 59.16 -34.10
N ARG A 2 31.95 59.16 -33.03
CA ARG A 2 32.12 58.30 -31.83
C ARG A 2 31.02 57.26 -31.84
N LEU A 3 31.39 55.97 -31.89
CA LEU A 3 30.47 54.84 -31.76
C LEU A 3 30.11 54.60 -30.30
N PRO A 4 28.84 54.33 -29.95
CA PRO A 4 28.46 53.95 -28.60
C PRO A 4 28.72 52.45 -28.37
N ALA A 5 29.36 52.15 -27.25
CA ALA A 5 29.54 50.78 -26.76
C ALA A 5 28.24 50.23 -26.17
N PHE A 6 27.72 49.15 -26.73
CA PHE A 6 26.62 48.38 -26.15
C PHE A 6 27.18 47.39 -25.15
N LEU A 7 26.81 47.54 -23.88
CA LEU A 7 27.02 46.52 -22.82
C LEU A 7 25.90 45.50 -22.86
N PRO A 8 26.19 44.19 -22.92
CA PRO A 8 25.16 43.18 -22.76
C PRO A 8 24.79 43.01 -21.26
N VAL A 9 23.52 43.20 -20.96
CA VAL A 9 22.94 42.84 -19.65
C VAL A 9 22.77 41.33 -19.59
N LEU A 10 23.61 40.65 -18.80
CA LEU A 10 23.43 39.23 -18.47
C LEU A 10 22.29 39.12 -17.43
N SER A 11 21.10 38.68 -17.86
CA SER A 11 20.02 38.29 -16.98
C SER A 11 20.29 36.89 -16.47
N ALA A 12 20.74 36.77 -15.21
CA ALA A 12 20.84 35.48 -14.49
C ALA A 12 19.42 35.01 -14.10
N ALA A 13 18.88 34.04 -14.81
CA ALA A 13 17.67 33.35 -14.44
C ALA A 13 17.98 32.42 -13.26
N LEU A 14 17.53 32.79 -12.04
CA LEU A 14 17.52 31.95 -10.85
C LEU A 14 16.46 30.86 -11.08
N LEU A 15 16.87 29.68 -11.51
CA LEU A 15 16.08 28.46 -11.46
C LEU A 15 15.93 28.05 -10.00
N GLY A 16 14.87 28.47 -9.35
CA GLY A 16 14.46 27.98 -8.04
C GLY A 16 14.16 26.48 -8.14
N ALA A 17 15.03 25.63 -7.60
CA ALA A 17 14.73 24.22 -7.40
C ALA A 17 13.58 24.10 -6.43
N VAL A 18 12.36 23.81 -6.92
CA VAL A 18 11.22 23.42 -6.09
C VAL A 18 11.55 22.02 -5.59
N THR A 19 12.00 21.93 -4.34
CA THR A 19 12.15 20.65 -3.65
C THR A 19 10.74 20.09 -3.45
N ALA A 20 10.36 19.11 -4.28
CA ALA A 20 9.15 18.34 -4.04
C ALA A 20 9.30 17.65 -2.68
N SER A 21 8.51 18.09 -1.69
CA SER A 21 8.44 17.43 -0.39
C SER A 21 8.01 15.98 -0.64
N ALA A 22 8.82 15.01 -0.21
CA ALA A 22 8.46 13.61 -0.30
C ALA A 22 7.17 13.39 0.52
N GLN A 23 6.14 12.85 -0.15
CA GLN A 23 4.89 12.50 0.53
C GLN A 23 5.16 11.32 1.45
N THR A 24 4.77 11.44 2.71
CA THR A 24 4.88 10.38 3.72
C THR A 24 3.54 10.12 4.38
N MET A 25 3.33 8.90 4.87
CA MET A 25 2.16 8.53 5.66
C MET A 25 2.59 7.70 6.86
N GLU A 26 2.31 8.21 8.06
CA GLU A 26 2.47 7.45 9.29
C GLU A 26 1.42 6.34 9.41
N PHE A 27 1.78 5.25 10.12
CA PHE A 27 0.84 4.16 10.34
C PHE A 27 -0.35 4.60 11.18
N ALA A 28 -1.54 4.46 10.62
CA ALA A 28 -2.79 4.67 11.32
C ALA A 28 -3.85 3.69 10.80
N CYS A 29 -4.72 3.22 11.70
CA CYS A 29 -5.91 2.47 11.34
C CYS A 29 -7.08 3.40 11.05
N PRO A 30 -8.07 2.97 10.26
CA PRO A 30 -9.32 3.71 10.11
C PRO A 30 -9.99 3.95 11.46
N ASP A 31 -10.74 5.03 11.56
CA ASP A 31 -11.46 5.36 12.78
C ASP A 31 -12.54 4.28 13.08
N PRO A 32 -12.71 3.86 14.35
CA PRO A 32 -13.70 2.84 14.70
C PRO A 32 -15.10 3.22 14.22
N GLY A 33 -15.84 2.25 13.68
CA GLY A 33 -17.16 2.44 13.07
C GLY A 33 -17.11 2.73 11.57
N THR A 34 -15.98 3.16 11.02
CA THR A 34 -15.85 3.34 9.57
C THR A 34 -16.12 2.02 8.84
N THR A 35 -17.05 2.07 7.90
CA THR A 35 -17.48 0.92 7.09
C THR A 35 -17.01 1.07 5.65
N PHE A 36 -16.35 0.05 5.13
CA PHE A 36 -15.89 -0.07 3.76
C PHE A 36 -16.75 -1.10 3.03
N THR A 37 -17.42 -0.70 1.95
CA THR A 37 -18.18 -1.59 1.08
C THR A 37 -17.38 -1.87 -0.18
N TYR A 38 -17.15 -3.15 -0.48
CA TYR A 38 -16.43 -3.61 -1.65
C TYR A 38 -17.35 -3.81 -2.86
N ASP A 39 -16.78 -3.85 -4.05
CA ASP A 39 -17.47 -4.16 -5.32
C ASP A 39 -18.18 -5.52 -5.33
N SER A 40 -17.70 -6.47 -4.52
CA SER A 40 -18.35 -7.76 -4.25
C SER A 40 -19.58 -7.70 -3.33
N GLY A 41 -19.90 -6.52 -2.77
CA GLY A 41 -20.94 -6.34 -1.75
C GLY A 41 -20.49 -6.66 -0.32
N VAL A 42 -19.30 -7.21 -0.12
CA VAL A 42 -18.73 -7.44 1.21
C VAL A 42 -18.56 -6.11 1.94
N LYS A 43 -18.94 -6.07 3.22
CA LYS A 43 -18.76 -4.92 4.10
C LYS A 43 -17.80 -5.26 5.22
N VAL A 44 -16.87 -4.33 5.48
CA VAL A 44 -15.86 -4.44 6.53
C VAL A 44 -15.93 -3.20 7.42
N VAL A 45 -15.96 -3.39 8.72
CA VAL A 45 -16.07 -2.32 9.73
C VAL A 45 -14.75 -2.24 10.51
N ALA A 46 -14.19 -1.05 10.66
CA ALA A 46 -13.06 -0.80 11.53
C ALA A 46 -13.49 -0.87 12.99
N ARG A 47 -12.68 -1.56 13.83
CA ARG A 47 -12.96 -1.77 15.26
C ARG A 47 -11.87 -1.18 16.17
N GLY A 48 -10.82 -0.62 15.61
CA GLY A 48 -9.73 0.02 16.33
C GLY A 48 -8.37 -0.56 16.04
N ARG A 49 -7.40 -0.28 16.90
CA ARG A 49 -5.98 -0.60 16.69
C ARG A 49 -5.39 -1.37 17.88
N SER A 50 -4.48 -2.29 17.58
CA SER A 50 -3.62 -2.96 18.57
C SER A 50 -2.19 -3.06 18.00
N GLY A 51 -1.30 -2.17 18.41
CA GLY A 51 0.06 -2.09 17.85
C GLY A 51 0.04 -1.76 16.36
N MET A 52 0.56 -2.66 15.53
CA MET A 52 0.57 -2.57 14.06
C MET A 52 -0.58 -3.36 13.42
N ASP A 53 -1.56 -3.79 14.20
CA ASP A 53 -2.76 -4.47 13.71
C ASP A 53 -3.97 -3.53 13.75
N CYS A 54 -4.70 -3.46 12.65
CA CYS A 54 -6.02 -2.84 12.61
C CYS A 54 -7.06 -3.92 12.82
N ASN A 55 -7.84 -3.80 13.90
CA ASN A 55 -8.94 -4.71 14.18
C ASN A 55 -10.11 -4.38 13.26
N MET A 56 -10.58 -5.38 12.54
CA MET A 56 -11.63 -5.27 11.55
C MET A 56 -12.68 -6.34 11.78
N GLU A 57 -13.87 -6.15 11.21
CA GLU A 57 -14.96 -7.12 11.26
C GLU A 57 -15.63 -7.19 9.88
N ARG A 58 -15.76 -8.41 9.34
CA ARG A 58 -16.63 -8.64 8.18
C ARG A 58 -18.08 -8.75 8.65
N VAL A 59 -18.96 -7.94 8.11
CA VAL A 59 -20.40 -8.04 8.40
C VAL A 59 -20.91 -9.41 7.95
N GLY A 60 -21.37 -10.21 8.91
CA GLY A 60 -21.77 -11.60 8.66
C GLY A 60 -20.63 -12.63 8.62
N GLY A 61 -19.36 -12.20 8.80
CA GLY A 61 -18.19 -13.10 8.72
C GLY A 61 -17.25 -13.11 9.94
N GLY A 62 -17.48 -12.20 10.91
CA GLY A 62 -16.70 -12.13 12.14
C GLY A 62 -15.43 -11.26 12.10
N PRO A 63 -14.71 -11.17 13.24
CA PRO A 63 -13.54 -10.31 13.40
C PRO A 63 -12.30 -10.89 12.71
N PHE A 64 -11.43 -10.00 12.28
CA PHE A 64 -10.10 -10.31 11.76
C PHE A 64 -9.14 -9.14 12.01
N LYS A 65 -7.86 -9.32 11.73
CA LYS A 65 -6.83 -8.29 11.91
C LYS A 65 -6.10 -8.05 10.61
N LEU A 66 -5.86 -6.79 10.28
CA LEU A 66 -4.97 -6.41 9.18
C LEU A 66 -3.63 -5.96 9.76
N ARG A 67 -2.60 -6.78 9.59
CA ARG A 67 -1.23 -6.44 9.95
C ARG A 67 -0.68 -5.39 8.98
N ALA A 68 -0.26 -4.25 9.53
CA ALA A 68 0.29 -3.12 8.75
C ALA A 68 -0.63 -2.65 7.60
N LEU A 69 -1.96 -2.83 7.71
CA LEU A 69 -2.99 -2.57 6.68
C LEU A 69 -2.89 -3.44 5.41
N LEU A 70 -1.99 -4.40 5.35
CA LEU A 70 -1.70 -5.16 4.12
C LEU A 70 -2.15 -6.61 4.22
N PHE A 71 -1.92 -7.26 5.37
CA PHE A 71 -2.06 -8.70 5.49
C PHE A 71 -3.16 -9.05 6.48
N ASP A 72 -4.13 -9.84 6.02
CA ASP A 72 -5.04 -10.52 6.93
C ASP A 72 -4.18 -11.45 7.83
N ASN A 73 -4.18 -11.16 9.12
CA ASN A 73 -3.46 -11.96 10.10
C ASN A 73 -4.46 -12.96 10.70
N PRO A 74 -4.54 -14.19 10.18
CA PRO A 74 -5.43 -15.21 10.70
C PRO A 74 -4.92 -15.61 12.08
N SER A 75 -5.60 -15.13 13.09
CA SER A 75 -5.18 -15.19 14.48
C SER A 75 -5.28 -16.57 15.11
N ALA A 76 -5.59 -17.64 14.42
CA ALA A 76 -5.80 -18.92 15.10
C ALA A 76 -5.58 -20.20 14.27
N ASP A 77 -5.55 -20.17 12.97
CA ASP A 77 -5.74 -21.40 12.21
C ASP A 77 -4.47 -22.16 11.82
N GLY A 78 -3.33 -21.87 12.49
CA GLY A 78 -2.10 -22.65 12.32
C GLY A 78 -1.51 -22.61 10.90
N ASN A 79 -2.00 -21.72 10.04
CA ASN A 79 -1.48 -21.55 8.70
C ASN A 79 -0.16 -20.75 8.72
N ASP A 80 0.75 -21.10 7.82
CA ASP A 80 2.07 -20.51 7.63
C ASP A 80 2.10 -18.97 7.45
N THR A 81 0.94 -18.33 7.34
CA THR A 81 0.79 -16.88 7.12
C THR A 81 1.38 -16.04 8.26
N SER A 82 1.23 -16.47 9.52
CA SER A 82 1.78 -15.73 10.66
C SER A 82 3.31 -15.76 10.66
N ALA A 83 3.91 -16.88 10.33
CA ALA A 83 5.36 -17.04 10.22
C ALA A 83 5.90 -16.26 9.01
N PHE A 84 5.19 -16.26 7.89
CA PHE A 84 5.47 -15.42 6.73
C PHE A 84 5.46 -13.93 7.08
N ILE A 85 4.39 -13.44 7.74
CA ILE A 85 4.27 -12.03 8.16
C ILE A 85 5.40 -11.67 9.14
N ALA A 86 5.75 -12.56 10.06
CA ALA A 86 6.85 -12.37 11.00
C ALA A 86 8.21 -12.28 10.28
N ALA A 87 8.44 -13.06 9.22
CA ALA A 87 9.65 -12.99 8.42
C ALA A 87 9.72 -11.73 7.56
N LEU A 88 8.60 -11.35 6.93
CA LEU A 88 8.51 -10.16 6.07
C LEU A 88 8.61 -8.85 6.87
N ARG A 89 8.08 -8.83 8.09
CA ARG A 89 8.05 -7.66 8.97
C ARG A 89 7.49 -6.41 8.28
N PRO A 90 6.24 -6.46 7.79
CA PRO A 90 5.65 -5.39 6.96
C PRO A 90 5.54 -4.05 7.70
N GLU A 91 5.63 -4.04 9.03
CA GLU A 91 5.69 -2.82 9.84
C GLU A 91 6.91 -1.94 9.52
N ARG A 92 7.99 -2.52 8.99
CA ARG A 92 9.20 -1.78 8.59
C ARG A 92 8.98 -0.89 7.37
N LEU A 93 7.87 -1.10 6.63
CA LEU A 93 7.52 -0.25 5.50
C LEU A 93 7.03 1.14 5.95
N TRP A 94 6.54 1.23 7.20
CA TRP A 94 6.03 2.48 7.76
C TRP A 94 7.14 3.36 8.37
N PRO A 95 7.05 4.70 8.29
CA PRO A 95 6.08 5.43 7.49
C PRO A 95 6.22 5.09 6.00
N LEU A 96 5.08 5.15 5.26
CA LEU A 96 5.10 4.95 3.81
C LEU A 96 5.79 6.14 3.15
N GLU A 97 6.73 5.83 2.25
CA GLU A 97 7.47 6.80 1.44
C GLU A 97 7.83 6.13 0.12
N ALA A 98 7.63 6.82 -0.99
CA ALA A 98 7.93 6.27 -2.32
C ALA A 98 9.41 5.84 -2.44
N GLY A 99 9.63 4.65 -2.98
CA GLY A 99 10.95 4.03 -3.11
C GLY A 99 11.39 3.18 -1.91
N LYS A 100 10.70 3.25 -0.76
CA LYS A 100 11.01 2.40 0.39
C LYS A 100 10.66 0.95 0.10
N LYS A 101 11.56 0.01 0.44
CA LYS A 101 11.37 -1.41 0.21
C LYS A 101 11.93 -2.26 1.35
N ILE A 102 11.38 -3.45 1.51
CA ILE A 102 11.89 -4.52 2.36
C ILE A 102 11.93 -5.81 1.56
N GLU A 103 12.90 -6.65 1.88
CA GLU A 103 13.08 -7.95 1.26
C GLU A 103 13.13 -9.01 2.37
N ALA A 104 12.57 -10.19 2.09
CA ALA A 104 12.59 -11.33 2.98
C ALA A 104 12.60 -12.62 2.18
N SER A 105 13.09 -13.69 2.82
CA SER A 105 12.97 -15.05 2.31
C SER A 105 12.31 -15.91 3.37
N TYR A 106 11.48 -16.83 2.94
CA TYR A 106 10.73 -17.71 3.80
C TYR A 106 10.60 -19.12 3.19
N LYS A 107 10.60 -20.14 4.02
CA LYS A 107 10.40 -21.53 3.58
C LYS A 107 8.94 -21.92 3.79
N ILE A 108 8.27 -22.38 2.73
CA ILE A 108 6.89 -22.86 2.75
C ILE A 108 6.74 -24.08 1.84
N GLY A 109 6.07 -25.12 2.30
CA GLY A 109 5.81 -26.31 1.48
C GLY A 109 7.08 -27.01 0.95
N GLY A 110 8.20 -26.91 1.69
CA GLY A 110 9.49 -27.48 1.29
C GLY A 110 10.27 -26.67 0.24
N GLY A 111 9.74 -25.52 -0.21
CA GLY A 111 10.42 -24.59 -1.11
C GLY A 111 10.82 -23.30 -0.41
N THR A 112 11.73 -22.55 -1.02
CA THR A 112 12.12 -21.21 -0.56
C THR A 112 11.44 -20.17 -1.43
N TRP A 113 10.83 -19.18 -0.78
CA TRP A 113 10.23 -18.04 -1.44
C TRP A 113 10.97 -16.76 -1.06
N THR A 114 11.20 -15.92 -2.03
CA THR A 114 11.76 -14.57 -1.86
C THR A 114 10.67 -13.54 -2.11
N TYR A 115 10.59 -12.56 -1.24
CA TYR A 115 9.57 -11.51 -1.28
C TYR A 115 10.24 -10.14 -1.32
N THR A 116 9.73 -9.27 -2.17
CA THR A 116 10.04 -7.85 -2.14
C THR A 116 8.75 -7.09 -1.94
N LEU A 117 8.62 -6.35 -0.84
CA LEU A 117 7.50 -5.46 -0.57
C LEU A 117 8.00 -4.01 -0.66
N ALA A 118 7.39 -3.22 -1.54
CA ALA A 118 7.85 -1.87 -1.84
C ALA A 118 6.72 -0.86 -1.92
N VAL A 119 6.96 0.37 -1.47
CA VAL A 119 6.16 1.55 -1.81
C VAL A 119 6.62 2.04 -3.16
N VAL A 120 5.87 1.71 -4.21
CA VAL A 120 6.29 1.98 -5.60
C VAL A 120 6.21 3.47 -5.91
N ARG A 121 5.09 4.11 -5.55
CA ARG A 121 4.84 5.53 -5.80
C ARG A 121 3.66 6.06 -5.02
N TYR A 122 3.59 7.38 -4.95
CA TYR A 122 2.40 8.15 -4.60
C TYR A 122 1.71 8.57 -5.88
N GLU A 123 0.41 8.31 -5.98
CA GLU A 123 -0.35 8.60 -7.19
C GLU A 123 -1.79 8.99 -6.87
N ARG A 124 -2.38 9.77 -7.78
CA ARG A 124 -3.80 10.14 -7.71
C ARG A 124 -4.61 9.21 -8.58
N ARG A 125 -5.74 8.70 -8.06
CA ARG A 125 -6.60 7.77 -8.79
C ARG A 125 -8.06 7.92 -8.40
N THR A 126 -8.95 7.37 -9.22
CA THR A 126 -10.38 7.24 -8.88
C THR A 126 -10.56 6.29 -7.71
N GLY A 127 -11.25 6.77 -6.68
CA GLY A 127 -11.61 6.04 -5.46
C GLY A 127 -13.12 5.92 -5.28
N PRO A 128 -13.58 5.62 -4.05
CA PRO A 128 -15.00 5.47 -3.74
C PRO A 128 -15.83 6.69 -4.14
N GLY A 129 -17.00 6.43 -4.79
CA GLY A 129 -17.89 7.47 -5.27
C GLY A 129 -17.32 8.29 -6.42
N ASP A 130 -16.45 7.69 -7.25
CA ASP A 130 -15.80 8.30 -8.42
C ASP A 130 -14.97 9.56 -8.12
N LYS A 131 -14.57 9.73 -6.87
CA LYS A 131 -13.73 10.85 -6.45
C LYS A 131 -12.26 10.56 -6.71
N MET A 132 -11.53 11.57 -7.18
CA MET A 132 -10.07 11.49 -7.28
C MET A 132 -9.44 11.61 -5.89
N ILE A 133 -8.70 10.60 -5.47
CA ILE A 133 -8.03 10.53 -4.18
C ILE A 133 -6.56 10.17 -4.35
N ASP A 134 -5.76 10.66 -3.42
CA ASP A 134 -4.33 10.36 -3.37
C ASP A 134 -4.09 9.00 -2.70
N THR A 135 -3.14 8.22 -3.21
CA THR A 135 -2.83 6.88 -2.70
C THR A 135 -1.34 6.58 -2.78
N PHE A 136 -0.87 5.73 -1.85
CA PHE A 136 0.38 5.01 -2.01
C PHE A 136 0.12 3.66 -2.67
N LEU A 137 0.80 3.40 -3.79
CA LEU A 137 0.85 2.07 -4.39
C LEU A 137 1.93 1.26 -3.69
N ILE A 138 1.52 0.18 -3.03
CA ILE A 138 2.41 -0.82 -2.45
C ILE A 138 2.33 -2.07 -3.33
N GLU A 139 3.48 -2.62 -3.67
CA GLU A 139 3.59 -3.85 -4.45
C GLU A 139 4.42 -4.89 -3.71
N MET A 140 3.93 -6.11 -3.65
CA MET A 140 4.68 -7.27 -3.21
C MET A 140 4.90 -8.20 -4.40
N ASN A 141 6.16 -8.48 -4.68
CA ASN A 141 6.58 -9.46 -5.66
C ASN A 141 7.10 -10.69 -4.93
N GLU A 142 6.61 -11.85 -5.30
CA GLU A 142 6.99 -13.14 -4.73
C GLU A 142 7.59 -14.02 -5.82
N THR A 143 8.67 -14.72 -5.49
CA THR A 143 9.30 -15.68 -6.38
C THR A 143 9.67 -16.93 -5.61
N GLY A 144 9.14 -18.06 -6.03
CA GLY A 144 9.51 -19.39 -5.54
C GLY A 144 10.75 -19.94 -6.23
N ASP A 145 11.48 -20.81 -5.56
CA ASP A 145 12.70 -21.49 -6.07
C ASP A 145 12.45 -22.35 -7.32
N LYS A 146 11.20 -22.72 -7.60
CA LYS A 146 10.78 -23.43 -8.82
C LYS A 146 10.26 -22.50 -9.93
N GLY A 147 10.51 -21.20 -9.80
CA GLY A 147 10.11 -20.20 -10.79
C GLY A 147 8.65 -19.71 -10.70
N GLN A 148 7.91 -20.13 -9.66
CA GLN A 148 6.57 -19.57 -9.41
C GLN A 148 6.71 -18.07 -9.11
N ARG A 149 5.72 -17.31 -9.55
CA ARG A 149 5.67 -15.85 -9.31
C ARG A 149 4.27 -15.43 -8.93
N SER A 150 4.17 -14.47 -8.01
CA SER A 150 2.92 -13.76 -7.76
C SER A 150 3.19 -12.29 -7.48
N ILE A 151 2.18 -11.48 -7.73
CA ILE A 151 2.22 -10.03 -7.49
C ILE A 151 0.94 -9.65 -6.74
N SER A 152 1.12 -8.97 -5.62
CA SER A 152 0.03 -8.34 -4.88
C SER A 152 0.22 -6.82 -4.89
N ARG A 153 -0.87 -6.06 -5.06
CA ARG A 153 -0.86 -4.60 -5.06
C ARG A 153 -1.94 -4.06 -4.14
N TRP A 154 -1.57 -3.07 -3.35
CA TRP A 154 -2.47 -2.34 -2.48
C TRP A 154 -2.39 -0.85 -2.79
N TRP A 155 -3.53 -0.18 -2.84
CA TRP A 155 -3.60 1.27 -2.93
C TRP A 155 -4.12 1.83 -1.62
N ILE A 156 -3.21 2.31 -0.78
CA ILE A 156 -3.52 2.86 0.53
C ILE A 156 -3.86 4.35 0.37
N ALA A 157 -5.08 4.73 0.75
CA ALA A 157 -5.50 6.12 0.79
C ALA A 157 -5.18 6.72 2.17
N PRO A 158 -4.33 7.77 2.26
CA PRO A 158 -4.02 8.45 3.53
C PRO A 158 -5.25 9.04 4.21
N SER A 159 -6.20 9.58 3.42
CA SER A 159 -7.45 10.16 3.92
C SER A 159 -8.34 9.16 4.67
N ASP A 160 -8.28 7.91 4.25
CA ASP A 160 -9.13 6.83 4.76
C ASP A 160 -8.37 5.85 5.64
N LYS A 161 -7.04 5.98 5.67
CA LYS A 161 -6.14 5.09 6.42
C LYS A 161 -6.40 3.61 6.08
N PHE A 162 -6.66 3.33 4.79
CA PHE A 162 -7.09 2.01 4.35
C PHE A 162 -6.73 1.73 2.89
N ALA A 163 -6.61 0.43 2.54
CA ALA A 163 -6.46 0.00 1.16
C ALA A 163 -7.81 0.07 0.45
N ILE A 164 -7.96 1.03 -0.46
CA ILE A 164 -9.20 1.20 -1.26
C ILE A 164 -9.26 0.26 -2.45
N ARG A 165 -8.15 -0.37 -2.78
CA ARG A 165 -8.06 -1.41 -3.81
C ARG A 165 -6.95 -2.38 -3.49
N TYR A 166 -7.21 -3.64 -3.81
CA TYR A 166 -6.26 -4.75 -3.80
C TYR A 166 -6.36 -5.50 -5.12
N ASP A 167 -5.22 -5.80 -5.74
CA ASP A 167 -5.10 -6.66 -6.92
C ASP A 167 -4.08 -7.75 -6.62
N PHE A 168 -4.40 -8.98 -6.99
CA PHE A 168 -3.49 -10.12 -6.94
C PHE A 168 -3.44 -10.81 -8.31
N SER A 169 -2.26 -11.28 -8.70
CA SER A 169 -2.09 -12.19 -9.83
C SER A 169 -0.95 -13.16 -9.57
N ASP A 170 -1.11 -14.39 -10.01
CA ASP A 170 -0.03 -15.36 -10.07
C ASP A 170 0.40 -15.62 -11.53
N GLY A 171 1.55 -16.23 -11.70
CA GLY A 171 2.07 -16.59 -13.02
C GLY A 171 1.29 -17.72 -13.71
N ALA A 172 0.33 -18.36 -13.02
CA ALA A 172 -0.50 -19.45 -13.53
C ALA A 172 -1.88 -18.99 -14.04
N GLY A 173 -2.13 -17.66 -14.04
CA GLY A 173 -3.36 -17.06 -14.56
C GLY A 173 -4.47 -16.84 -13.51
N LYS A 174 -4.23 -17.15 -12.22
CA LYS A 174 -5.16 -16.78 -11.16
C LYS A 174 -5.03 -15.29 -10.88
N ALA A 175 -6.15 -14.60 -10.91
CA ALA A 175 -6.24 -13.19 -10.54
C ALA A 175 -7.39 -12.96 -9.56
N ASN A 176 -7.20 -12.02 -8.65
CA ASN A 176 -8.22 -11.56 -7.72
C ASN A 176 -8.15 -10.05 -7.62
N ARG A 177 -9.29 -9.42 -7.40
CA ARG A 177 -9.39 -7.97 -7.25
C ARG A 177 -10.48 -7.65 -6.23
N ALA A 178 -10.22 -6.66 -5.39
CA ALA A 178 -11.20 -6.10 -4.47
C ALA A 178 -11.09 -4.57 -4.51
N VAL A 179 -12.20 -3.89 -4.71
CA VAL A 179 -12.28 -2.43 -4.81
C VAL A 179 -13.31 -1.90 -3.83
N VAL A 180 -12.94 -0.94 -3.00
CA VAL A 180 -13.87 -0.22 -2.13
C VAL A 180 -14.67 0.75 -2.99
N THR A 181 -16.00 0.59 -3.00
CA THR A 181 -16.94 1.41 -3.76
C THR A 181 -17.60 2.49 -2.90
N GLN A 182 -17.68 2.26 -1.59
CA GLN A 182 -18.29 3.19 -0.64
C GLN A 182 -17.58 3.16 0.71
N ILE A 183 -17.44 4.33 1.32
CA ILE A 183 -16.97 4.51 2.70
C ILE A 183 -18.03 5.28 3.48
N THR A 184 -18.44 4.74 4.64
CA THR A 184 -19.39 5.37 5.57
C THR A 184 -18.70 5.54 6.92
N ARG A 185 -18.78 6.76 7.48
CA ARG A 185 -18.21 7.14 8.79
C ARG A 185 -19.31 7.40 9.81
#